data_34bf7e6d051e0ffc838b197075b001f6
#
_entry.id   34bf7e6d051e0ffc838b197075b001f6
#
_cell.length_a   1.000
_cell.length_b   1.000
_cell.length_c   1.000
_cell.angle_alpha   90.00
_cell.angle_beta   90.00
_cell.angle_gamma   90.00
#
_symmetry.space_group_name_H-M   'P 1'
#
loop_
_entity.id
_entity.type
_entity.pdbx_description
1 polymer ?
#
loop_
_entity_poly.entity_id
_entity_poly.type
_entity_poly.pdbx_seq_one_letter_code
_entity_poly.pdbx_strand_id
1 'polypeptide(L)'
;MNLRPPAPKAGALPGCATPRNPANLIIQPQSLTYDTRRFGGGPTATLLSVVNVTKRFGGVHALADCTLSVEQGSITGLIGPNGAGKTTLFNVISGLSPADAGDIRLGGDRLSGLSPNAIARHGLGRTFQIPRPLGRMTVLENVLLYAQGQPGERLVRVFTAPKRVRASEDHARGRARAILESMELGHLAGSPAETLSGGQKKLLELARALMGDPRIILLDEPGAGVNPTLMRSLIGTIRALQTAGRTFLLIEHDMDLVTELCDPVIVMAQGRKLVEGPFATVRRDARVLEAYLGTSA
;
A
#
# COMPACT_ATOMS: atom_id res chain seq x y z
N MET A 1 0.51 -57.63 -50.64
CA MET A 1 1.56 -56.65 -50.33
C MET A 1 0.90 -55.44 -49.73
N ASN A 2 0.91 -55.37 -48.39
CA ASN A 2 0.33 -54.23 -47.64
C ASN A 2 1.47 -53.28 -47.24
N LEU A 3 1.59 -52.16 -47.94
CA LEU A 3 2.51 -51.09 -47.56
C LEU A 3 1.80 -50.12 -46.62
N ARG A 4 2.17 -50.13 -45.33
CA ARG A 4 1.80 -49.10 -44.37
C ARG A 4 2.65 -47.84 -44.63
N PRO A 5 2.06 -46.65 -44.60
CA PRO A 5 2.84 -45.40 -44.67
C PRO A 5 3.63 -45.17 -43.36
N PRO A 6 4.79 -44.51 -43.41
CA PRO A 6 5.62 -44.23 -42.23
C PRO A 6 4.96 -43.21 -41.30
N ALA A 7 5.17 -43.39 -39.98
CA ALA A 7 4.68 -42.49 -38.94
C ALA A 7 5.31 -41.09 -39.04
N PRO A 8 4.56 -40.01 -38.73
CA PRO A 8 5.11 -38.67 -38.73
C PRO A 8 6.14 -38.48 -37.62
N LYS A 9 7.29 -37.89 -37.94
CA LYS A 9 8.34 -37.49 -37.01
C LYS A 9 7.78 -36.50 -35.98
N ALA A 10 7.94 -36.81 -34.70
CA ALA A 10 7.64 -35.89 -33.59
C ALA A 10 8.45 -34.61 -33.72
N GLY A 11 7.79 -33.53 -34.12
CA GLY A 11 8.34 -32.18 -34.06
C GLY A 11 8.49 -31.77 -32.56
N ALA A 12 9.69 -31.35 -32.22
CA ALA A 12 9.99 -30.83 -30.87
C ALA A 12 9.07 -29.64 -30.59
N LEU A 13 8.30 -29.73 -29.54
CA LEU A 13 7.56 -28.59 -28.95
C LEU A 13 8.56 -27.51 -28.53
N PRO A 14 8.30 -26.22 -28.80
CA PRO A 14 9.16 -25.14 -28.31
C PRO A 14 9.16 -25.15 -26.80
N GLY A 15 10.36 -25.00 -26.24
CA GLY A 15 10.77 -25.20 -24.87
C GLY A 15 9.80 -24.70 -23.82
N CYS A 16 9.46 -25.63 -22.93
CA CYS A 16 8.94 -25.33 -21.62
C CYS A 16 9.95 -24.43 -20.92
N ALA A 17 9.58 -23.17 -20.68
CA ALA A 17 10.41 -22.24 -19.91
C ALA A 17 10.62 -22.84 -18.53
N THR A 18 11.87 -23.15 -18.19
CA THR A 18 12.28 -23.53 -16.83
C THR A 18 11.74 -22.51 -15.84
N PRO A 19 11.18 -22.93 -14.68
CA PRO A 19 10.72 -22.01 -13.66
C PRO A 19 11.91 -21.15 -13.19
N ARG A 20 11.82 -19.84 -13.38
CA ARG A 20 12.81 -18.89 -12.90
C ARG A 20 12.92 -19.03 -11.38
N ASN A 21 14.15 -19.25 -10.92
CA ASN A 21 14.51 -19.36 -9.52
C ASN A 21 14.04 -18.09 -8.77
N PRO A 22 13.19 -18.19 -7.71
CA PRO A 22 12.67 -17.03 -7.00
C PRO A 22 13.77 -16.20 -6.26
N ALA A 23 14.98 -16.71 -6.16
CA ALA A 23 16.09 -16.02 -5.50
C ALA A 23 16.73 -14.87 -6.32
N ASN A 24 16.36 -14.68 -7.59
CA ASN A 24 16.97 -13.68 -8.48
C ASN A 24 16.04 -12.53 -8.89
N LEU A 25 14.89 -12.36 -8.25
CA LEU A 25 14.06 -11.17 -8.45
C LEU A 25 14.53 -10.03 -7.52
N ILE A 26 15.76 -9.57 -7.75
CA ILE A 26 16.18 -8.27 -7.23
C ILE A 26 15.45 -7.23 -8.04
N ILE A 27 14.38 -6.66 -7.43
CA ILE A 27 13.77 -5.41 -7.93
C ILE A 27 14.95 -4.45 -8.14
N GLN A 28 15.18 -4.04 -9.39
CA GLN A 28 16.19 -3.01 -9.65
C GLN A 28 15.66 -1.70 -9.05
N PRO A 29 16.24 -1.19 -7.95
CA PRO A 29 15.69 -0.04 -7.21
C PRO A 29 15.68 1.24 -8.04
N GLN A 30 16.38 1.27 -9.18
CA GLN A 30 16.58 2.48 -9.99
C GLN A 30 15.31 3.02 -10.67
N SER A 31 14.29 2.18 -10.89
CA SER A 31 13.01 2.64 -11.49
C SER A 31 11.97 3.09 -10.47
N LEU A 32 12.20 2.81 -9.18
CA LEU A 32 11.31 3.14 -8.06
C LEU A 32 11.97 4.09 -7.06
N THR A 33 13.14 4.69 -7.39
CA THR A 33 13.85 5.60 -6.51
C THR A 33 12.96 6.80 -6.14
N TYR A 34 12.72 6.93 -4.86
CA TYR A 34 12.04 8.06 -4.25
C TYR A 34 13.04 9.19 -4.05
N ASP A 35 12.79 10.35 -4.60
CA ASP A 35 13.63 11.51 -4.34
C ASP A 35 13.34 12.08 -2.94
N THR A 36 14.08 11.57 -1.95
CA THR A 36 13.97 12.03 -0.56
C THR A 36 14.29 13.51 -0.38
N ARG A 37 15.02 14.14 -1.34
CA ARG A 37 15.37 15.56 -1.30
C ARG A 37 14.16 16.47 -1.54
N ARG A 38 13.11 15.94 -2.18
CA ARG A 38 11.90 16.70 -2.49
C ARG A 38 11.10 17.11 -1.25
N PHE A 39 11.36 16.47 -0.09
CA PHE A 39 10.51 16.59 1.10
C PHE A 39 11.26 16.82 2.42
N GLY A 40 12.55 17.12 2.43
CA GLY A 40 13.36 17.59 3.56
C GLY A 40 13.12 16.86 4.88
N GLY A 41 13.95 15.89 5.23
CA GLY A 41 13.94 15.21 6.53
C GLY A 41 15.05 14.15 6.55
N GLY A 42 15.81 14.06 7.64
CA GLY A 42 16.78 12.99 7.88
C GLY A 42 16.06 11.66 8.17
N PRO A 43 16.78 10.53 8.16
CA PRO A 43 16.24 9.17 8.31
C PRO A 43 15.54 8.88 9.66
N THR A 44 15.52 9.81 10.61
CA THR A 44 14.88 9.68 11.93
C THR A 44 13.84 10.76 12.19
N ALA A 45 13.33 11.43 11.13
CA ALA A 45 12.35 12.48 11.29
C ALA A 45 10.93 11.90 11.31
N THR A 46 10.09 12.38 12.21
CA THR A 46 8.65 12.07 12.23
C THR A 46 8.02 12.51 10.90
N LEU A 47 7.48 11.56 10.14
CA LEU A 47 6.81 11.84 8.88
C LEU A 47 5.30 12.09 9.10
N LEU A 48 4.62 11.21 9.83
CA LEU A 48 3.21 11.36 10.18
C LEU A 48 3.10 11.61 11.69
N SER A 49 2.40 12.68 12.05
CA SER A 49 2.08 13.03 13.43
C SER A 49 0.58 13.12 13.61
N VAL A 50 0.05 12.41 14.61
CA VAL A 50 -1.34 12.41 15.06
C VAL A 50 -1.32 12.85 16.51
N VAL A 51 -1.98 13.96 16.85
CA VAL A 51 -1.94 14.55 18.19
C VAL A 51 -3.34 14.77 18.72
N ASN A 52 -3.68 14.10 19.81
CA ASN A 52 -4.93 14.23 20.58
C ASN A 52 -6.19 14.11 19.68
N VAL A 53 -6.12 13.22 18.68
CA VAL A 53 -7.23 13.05 17.74
C VAL A 53 -8.39 12.32 18.40
N THR A 54 -9.56 12.95 18.33
CA THR A 54 -10.82 12.43 18.86
C THR A 54 -11.82 12.25 17.72
N LYS A 55 -12.57 11.15 17.77
CA LYS A 55 -13.68 10.87 16.84
C LYS A 55 -14.81 10.15 17.57
N ARG A 56 -16.01 10.70 17.42
CA ARG A 56 -17.25 10.13 17.98
C ARG A 56 -18.21 9.73 16.88
N PHE A 57 -18.97 8.69 17.14
CA PHE A 57 -20.11 8.28 16.33
C PHE A 57 -21.30 8.11 17.30
N GLY A 58 -22.22 9.08 17.29
CA GLY A 58 -23.26 9.15 18.33
C GLY A 58 -22.67 9.21 19.75
N GLY A 59 -23.05 8.27 20.60
CA GLY A 59 -22.52 8.16 21.99
C GLY A 59 -21.18 7.42 22.11
N VAL A 60 -20.63 6.85 21.02
CA VAL A 60 -19.43 6.03 21.09
C VAL A 60 -18.19 6.83 20.71
N HIS A 61 -17.17 6.82 21.58
CA HIS A 61 -15.84 7.37 21.30
C HIS A 61 -15.01 6.32 20.53
N ALA A 62 -14.94 6.45 19.23
CA ALA A 62 -14.14 5.56 18.40
C ALA A 62 -12.63 5.90 18.46
N LEU A 63 -12.29 7.19 18.63
CA LEU A 63 -10.96 7.67 19.01
C LEU A 63 -11.09 8.63 20.20
N ALA A 64 -10.21 8.49 21.19
CA ALA A 64 -10.24 9.24 22.45
C ALA A 64 -8.83 9.77 22.75
N ASP A 65 -8.53 10.99 22.29
CA ASP A 65 -7.22 11.65 22.43
C ASP A 65 -6.06 10.79 21.87
N CYS A 66 -6.27 10.17 20.71
CA CYS A 66 -5.29 9.30 20.10
C CYS A 66 -4.06 10.11 19.68
N THR A 67 -2.90 9.72 20.19
CA THR A 67 -1.61 10.36 19.83
C THR A 67 -0.61 9.30 19.44
N LEU A 68 -0.07 9.41 18.23
CA LEU A 68 0.99 8.54 17.70
C LEU A 68 1.81 9.24 16.62
N SER A 69 2.97 8.68 16.31
CA SER A 69 3.84 9.16 15.23
C SER A 69 4.35 7.99 14.39
N VAL A 70 4.66 8.27 13.12
CA VAL A 70 5.31 7.34 12.22
C VAL A 70 6.59 7.99 11.70
N GLU A 71 7.72 7.30 11.85
CA GLU A 71 9.00 7.78 11.38
C GLU A 71 9.18 7.56 9.88
N GLN A 72 9.92 8.44 9.25
CA GLN A 72 10.24 8.32 7.83
C GLN A 72 11.07 7.06 7.55
N GLY A 73 10.69 6.29 6.53
CA GLY A 73 11.39 5.07 6.14
C GLY A 73 11.09 3.86 7.03
N SER A 74 10.16 3.96 8.00
CA SER A 74 9.73 2.83 8.82
C SER A 74 8.59 2.04 8.17
N ILE A 75 8.43 0.79 8.61
CA ILE A 75 7.19 0.01 8.45
C ILE A 75 6.60 -0.11 9.85
N THR A 76 5.68 0.78 10.19
CA THR A 76 5.03 0.80 11.52
C THR A 76 3.79 -0.07 11.51
N GLY A 77 3.71 -1.04 12.41
CA GLY A 77 2.51 -1.87 12.61
C GLY A 77 1.50 -1.20 13.54
N LEU A 78 0.22 -1.24 13.20
CA LEU A 78 -0.88 -0.78 14.05
C LEU A 78 -1.79 -1.97 14.37
N ILE A 79 -1.66 -2.51 15.57
CA ILE A 79 -2.41 -3.69 16.01
C ILE A 79 -3.35 -3.36 17.17
N GLY A 80 -4.20 -4.29 17.54
CA GLY A 80 -5.14 -4.14 18.66
C GLY A 80 -6.41 -4.94 18.43
N PRO A 81 -7.23 -5.16 19.46
CA PRO A 81 -8.47 -5.91 19.35
C PRO A 81 -9.47 -5.26 18.38
N ASN A 82 -10.53 -6.00 18.06
CA ASN A 82 -11.64 -5.47 17.28
C ASN A 82 -12.31 -4.31 18.05
N GLY A 83 -12.69 -3.24 17.34
CA GLY A 83 -13.23 -2.04 17.98
C GLY A 83 -12.19 -1.11 18.63
N ALA A 84 -10.89 -1.41 18.58
CA ALA A 84 -9.84 -0.53 19.13
C ALA A 84 -9.72 0.85 18.44
N GLY A 85 -10.38 1.06 17.30
CA GLY A 85 -10.36 2.33 16.57
C GLY A 85 -9.39 2.40 15.39
N LYS A 86 -8.69 1.33 15.05
CA LYS A 86 -7.66 1.28 13.99
C LYS A 86 -8.17 1.79 12.62
N THR A 87 -9.24 1.20 12.11
CA THR A 87 -9.84 1.60 10.82
C THR A 87 -10.42 3.02 10.88
N THR A 88 -10.97 3.43 12.06
CA THR A 88 -11.42 4.81 12.27
C THR A 88 -10.25 5.78 12.17
N LEU A 89 -9.10 5.45 12.77
CA LEU A 89 -7.89 6.26 12.68
C LEU A 89 -7.43 6.39 11.22
N PHE A 90 -7.39 5.31 10.46
CA PHE A 90 -7.07 5.34 9.02
C PHE A 90 -8.04 6.22 8.24
N ASN A 91 -9.35 6.14 8.53
CA ASN A 91 -10.36 6.97 7.90
C ASN A 91 -10.14 8.45 8.20
N VAL A 92 -9.75 8.78 9.44
CA VAL A 92 -9.49 10.15 9.85
C VAL A 92 -8.20 10.69 9.23
N ILE A 93 -7.11 9.92 9.24
CA ILE A 93 -5.82 10.30 8.63
C ILE A 93 -5.99 10.54 7.12
N SER A 94 -6.79 9.70 6.43
CA SER A 94 -7.02 9.81 4.99
C SER A 94 -8.12 10.80 4.59
N GLY A 95 -8.75 11.49 5.56
CA GLY A 95 -9.79 12.49 5.32
C GLY A 95 -11.14 11.91 4.89
N LEU A 96 -11.33 10.59 4.96
CA LEU A 96 -12.62 9.93 4.68
C LEU A 96 -13.65 10.19 5.80
N SER A 97 -13.18 10.52 6.99
CA SER A 97 -13.99 10.95 8.12
C SER A 97 -13.30 12.14 8.79
N PRO A 98 -13.99 13.26 9.05
CA PRO A 98 -13.36 14.38 9.76
C PRO A 98 -13.09 13.99 11.22
N ALA A 99 -11.94 14.44 11.78
CA ALA A 99 -11.71 14.43 13.20
C ALA A 99 -12.65 15.42 13.89
N ASP A 100 -13.08 15.11 15.12
CA ASP A 100 -13.88 16.06 15.93
C ASP A 100 -12.96 17.01 16.72
N ALA A 101 -11.73 16.55 17.06
CA ALA A 101 -10.67 17.34 17.69
C ALA A 101 -9.30 16.76 17.36
N GLY A 102 -8.24 17.53 17.65
CA GLY A 102 -6.85 17.13 17.46
C GLY A 102 -6.25 17.63 16.14
N ASP A 103 -4.99 17.26 15.91
CA ASP A 103 -4.25 17.69 14.72
C ASP A 103 -3.52 16.51 14.07
N ILE A 104 -3.48 16.52 12.73
CA ILE A 104 -2.78 15.52 11.92
C ILE A 104 -1.88 16.25 10.96
N ARG A 105 -0.59 15.84 10.92
CA ARG A 105 0.42 16.43 10.06
C ARG A 105 1.21 15.38 9.31
N LEU A 106 1.56 15.69 8.07
CA LEU A 106 2.44 14.88 7.23
C LEU A 106 3.64 15.72 6.78
N GLY A 107 4.83 15.39 7.30
CA GLY A 107 6.07 16.13 7.01
C GLY A 107 5.97 17.63 7.36
N GLY A 108 5.24 17.96 8.43
CA GLY A 108 4.99 19.34 8.85
C GLY A 108 3.70 19.94 8.30
N ASP A 109 3.21 19.51 7.15
CA ASP A 109 1.97 20.01 6.55
C ASP A 109 0.74 19.53 7.31
N ARG A 110 -0.17 20.43 7.62
CA ARG A 110 -1.42 20.09 8.32
C ARG A 110 -2.40 19.42 7.36
N LEU A 111 -2.88 18.23 7.74
CA LEU A 111 -3.87 17.46 6.98
C LEU A 111 -5.29 17.61 7.53
N SER A 112 -5.44 17.99 8.81
CA SER A 112 -6.75 18.12 9.47
C SER A 112 -7.66 19.08 8.69
N GLY A 113 -8.87 18.60 8.33
CA GLY A 113 -9.87 19.36 7.59
C GLY A 113 -9.67 19.38 6.07
N LEU A 114 -8.62 18.75 5.53
CA LEU A 114 -8.43 18.63 4.09
C LEU A 114 -9.32 17.51 3.51
N SER A 115 -9.69 17.65 2.24
CA SER A 115 -10.36 16.59 1.49
C SER A 115 -9.41 15.43 1.18
N PRO A 116 -9.91 14.19 0.97
CA PRO A 116 -9.08 13.03 0.60
C PRO A 116 -8.17 13.29 -0.60
N ASN A 117 -8.67 13.99 -1.62
CA ASN A 117 -7.87 14.35 -2.80
C ASN A 117 -6.73 15.33 -2.48
N ALA A 118 -6.93 16.25 -1.55
CA ALA A 118 -5.89 17.15 -1.10
C ALA A 118 -4.84 16.39 -0.29
N ILE A 119 -5.26 15.51 0.62
CA ILE A 119 -4.38 14.65 1.42
C ILE A 119 -3.53 13.74 0.52
N ALA A 120 -4.11 13.14 -0.51
CA ALA A 120 -3.37 12.34 -1.48
C ALA A 120 -2.28 13.17 -2.20
N ARG A 121 -2.57 14.44 -2.53
CA ARG A 121 -1.58 15.36 -3.13
C ARG A 121 -0.45 15.74 -2.18
N HIS A 122 -0.67 15.71 -0.86
CA HIS A 122 0.39 15.85 0.14
C HIS A 122 1.25 14.60 0.29
N GLY A 123 0.93 13.51 -0.44
CA GLY A 123 1.75 12.31 -0.49
C GLY A 123 1.31 11.20 0.46
N LEU A 124 0.03 11.15 0.82
CA LEU A 124 -0.54 10.02 1.56
C LEU A 124 -1.25 9.07 0.58
N GLY A 125 -0.74 7.85 0.45
CA GLY A 125 -1.39 6.76 -0.25
C GLY A 125 -2.19 5.87 0.72
N ARG A 126 -3.28 5.28 0.27
CA ARG A 126 -4.04 4.30 1.05
C ARG A 126 -4.54 3.17 0.17
N THR A 127 -4.41 1.93 0.66
CA THR A 127 -5.13 0.78 0.12
C THR A 127 -6.40 0.53 0.93
N PHE A 128 -7.37 -0.15 0.33
CA PHE A 128 -8.61 -0.52 1.01
C PHE A 128 -8.61 -2.01 1.32
N GLN A 129 -9.23 -2.39 2.43
CA GLN A 129 -9.37 -3.78 2.87
C GLN A 129 -9.98 -4.68 1.79
N ILE A 130 -10.99 -4.18 1.04
CA ILE A 130 -11.58 -4.87 -0.10
C ILE A 130 -11.15 -4.16 -1.38
N PRO A 131 -10.27 -4.79 -2.20
CA PRO A 131 -9.87 -4.23 -3.47
C PRO A 131 -11.08 -4.04 -4.40
N ARG A 132 -11.22 -2.84 -4.95
CA ARG A 132 -12.26 -2.51 -5.93
C ARG A 132 -11.63 -1.97 -7.21
N PRO A 133 -10.95 -2.82 -7.99
CA PRO A 133 -10.45 -2.40 -9.29
C PRO A 133 -11.64 -2.15 -10.23
N LEU A 134 -11.44 -1.29 -11.22
CA LEU A 134 -12.38 -1.10 -12.31
C LEU A 134 -12.29 -2.32 -13.24
N GLY A 135 -13.17 -3.29 -13.07
CA GLY A 135 -13.08 -4.64 -13.62
C GLY A 135 -12.92 -4.67 -15.14
N ARG A 136 -13.65 -3.80 -15.86
CA ARG A 136 -13.62 -3.73 -17.33
C ARG A 136 -12.37 -3.02 -17.90
N MET A 137 -11.65 -2.27 -17.07
CA MET A 137 -10.39 -1.65 -17.45
C MET A 137 -9.26 -2.67 -17.31
N THR A 138 -8.23 -2.51 -18.14
CA THR A 138 -7.00 -3.31 -18.01
C THR A 138 -6.28 -3.02 -16.69
N VAL A 139 -5.42 -3.94 -16.29
CA VAL A 139 -4.55 -3.78 -15.11
C VAL A 139 -3.71 -2.52 -15.23
N LEU A 140 -3.14 -2.25 -16.41
CA LEU A 140 -2.36 -1.04 -16.69
C LEU A 140 -3.20 0.23 -16.56
N GLU A 141 -4.39 0.27 -17.14
CA GLU A 141 -5.30 1.42 -17.06
C GLU A 141 -5.72 1.71 -15.62
N ASN A 142 -5.98 0.66 -14.83
CA ASN A 142 -6.26 0.81 -13.40
C ASN A 142 -5.14 1.53 -12.64
N VAL A 143 -3.87 1.26 -12.94
CA VAL A 143 -2.73 1.95 -12.34
C VAL A 143 -2.63 3.39 -12.86
N LEU A 144 -2.79 3.60 -14.17
CA LEU A 144 -2.69 4.93 -14.81
C LEU A 144 -3.69 5.94 -14.26
N LEU A 145 -4.86 5.53 -13.80
CA LEU A 145 -5.86 6.40 -13.17
C LEU A 145 -5.33 7.14 -11.92
N TYR A 146 -4.30 6.60 -11.28
CA TYR A 146 -3.69 7.18 -10.07
C TYR A 146 -2.48 8.07 -10.36
N ALA A 147 -2.13 8.27 -11.64
CA ALA A 147 -1.09 9.19 -12.04
C ALA A 147 -1.51 10.63 -11.73
N GLN A 148 -0.70 11.33 -10.94
CA GLN A 148 -1.01 12.71 -10.53
C GLN A 148 -0.47 13.73 -11.54
N GLY A 149 -1.15 14.90 -11.62
CA GLY A 149 -0.65 16.08 -12.33
C GLY A 149 -0.58 15.92 -13.84
N GLN A 150 -1.40 15.07 -14.44
CA GLN A 150 -1.43 14.87 -15.88
C GLN A 150 -1.91 16.14 -16.62
N PRO A 151 -1.11 16.70 -17.56
CA PRO A 151 -1.53 17.90 -18.32
C PRO A 151 -2.80 17.67 -19.14
N GLY A 152 -3.08 16.41 -19.54
CA GLY A 152 -4.27 16.00 -20.28
C GLY A 152 -5.59 16.16 -19.54
N GLU A 153 -5.58 16.29 -18.22
CA GLU A 153 -6.77 16.60 -17.41
C GLU A 153 -7.37 17.98 -17.70
N ARG A 154 -6.60 18.86 -18.35
CA ARG A 154 -7.06 20.18 -18.78
C ARG A 154 -7.28 20.20 -20.27
N LEU A 155 -8.54 20.24 -20.72
CA LEU A 155 -8.91 20.25 -22.14
C LEU A 155 -8.12 21.27 -22.95
N VAL A 156 -7.92 22.49 -22.42
CA VAL A 156 -7.14 23.55 -23.08
C VAL A 156 -5.71 23.07 -23.40
N ARG A 157 -5.07 22.29 -22.52
CA ARG A 157 -3.69 21.82 -22.73
C ARG A 157 -3.61 20.72 -23.79
N VAL A 158 -4.66 19.95 -23.97
CA VAL A 158 -4.72 18.92 -25.05
C VAL A 158 -4.57 19.60 -26.42
N PHE A 159 -5.19 20.77 -26.60
CA PHE A 159 -5.12 21.54 -27.87
C PHE A 159 -3.88 22.44 -27.96
N THR A 160 -3.47 23.06 -26.84
CA THR A 160 -2.38 24.06 -26.87
C THR A 160 -0.99 23.46 -26.72
N ALA A 161 -0.86 22.27 -26.12
CA ALA A 161 0.42 21.64 -25.86
C ALA A 161 0.40 20.09 -26.06
N PRO A 162 -0.05 19.57 -27.23
CA PRO A 162 -0.26 18.14 -27.44
C PRO A 162 1.02 17.32 -27.28
N LYS A 163 2.19 17.85 -27.66
CA LYS A 163 3.48 17.18 -27.46
C LYS A 163 3.81 16.96 -25.98
N ARG A 164 3.50 17.93 -25.11
CA ARG A 164 3.70 17.82 -23.67
C ARG A 164 2.73 16.83 -23.03
N VAL A 165 1.49 16.79 -23.49
CA VAL A 165 0.49 15.82 -23.05
C VAL A 165 0.97 14.42 -23.36
N ARG A 166 1.36 14.13 -24.64
CA ARG A 166 1.89 12.82 -25.04
C ARG A 166 3.12 12.40 -24.24
N ALA A 167 4.10 13.28 -24.11
CA ALA A 167 5.31 12.96 -23.32
C ALA A 167 5.00 12.63 -21.86
N SER A 168 4.02 13.33 -21.26
CA SER A 168 3.55 13.03 -19.90
C SER A 168 2.83 11.67 -19.80
N GLU A 169 1.99 11.35 -20.79
CA GLU A 169 1.29 10.06 -20.87
C GLU A 169 2.27 8.90 -21.08
N ASP A 170 3.26 9.06 -21.96
CA ASP A 170 4.29 8.04 -22.20
C ASP A 170 5.14 7.80 -20.94
N HIS A 171 5.50 8.87 -20.23
CA HIS A 171 6.18 8.78 -18.94
C HIS A 171 5.33 8.04 -17.90
N ALA A 172 4.05 8.41 -17.77
CA ALA A 172 3.12 7.74 -16.85
C ALA A 172 2.95 6.26 -17.18
N ARG A 173 2.85 5.90 -18.48
CA ARG A 173 2.77 4.51 -18.94
C ARG A 173 4.05 3.71 -18.62
N GLY A 174 5.21 4.31 -18.85
CA GLY A 174 6.51 3.71 -18.50
C GLY A 174 6.60 3.41 -17.01
N ARG A 175 6.22 4.39 -16.16
CA ARG A 175 6.20 4.25 -14.71
C ARG A 175 5.18 3.20 -14.24
N ALA A 176 3.96 3.20 -14.80
CA ALA A 176 2.93 2.20 -14.46
C ALA A 176 3.39 0.78 -14.79
N ARG A 177 4.06 0.57 -15.94
CA ARG A 177 4.63 -0.73 -16.30
C ARG A 177 5.73 -1.16 -15.33
N ALA A 178 6.65 -0.26 -14.97
CA ALA A 178 7.71 -0.55 -14.00
C ALA A 178 7.13 -0.95 -12.63
N ILE A 179 6.07 -0.27 -12.17
CA ILE A 179 5.36 -0.64 -10.94
C ILE A 179 4.73 -2.03 -11.09
N LEU A 180 4.04 -2.32 -12.18
CA LEU A 180 3.42 -3.63 -12.41
C LEU A 180 4.45 -4.76 -12.51
N GLU A 181 5.59 -4.53 -13.14
CA GLU A 181 6.70 -5.50 -13.17
C GLU A 181 7.21 -5.78 -11.75
N SER A 182 7.38 -4.76 -10.91
CA SER A 182 7.80 -4.93 -9.51
C SER A 182 6.80 -5.71 -8.65
N MET A 183 5.53 -5.75 -9.07
CA MET A 183 4.44 -6.50 -8.43
C MET A 183 4.20 -7.88 -9.07
N GLU A 184 5.04 -8.32 -9.99
CA GLU A 184 4.84 -9.54 -10.78
C GLU A 184 3.53 -9.55 -11.60
N LEU A 185 2.96 -8.36 -11.86
CA LEU A 185 1.74 -8.18 -12.65
C LEU A 185 1.99 -7.71 -14.08
N GLY A 186 3.24 -7.53 -14.50
CA GLY A 186 3.60 -7.02 -15.82
C GLY A 186 3.01 -7.83 -16.97
N HIS A 187 3.02 -9.17 -16.85
CA HIS A 187 2.45 -10.08 -17.84
C HIS A 187 0.91 -9.99 -17.94
N LEU A 188 0.24 -9.40 -16.96
CA LEU A 188 -1.21 -9.18 -16.90
C LEU A 188 -1.60 -7.73 -17.26
N ALA A 189 -0.66 -6.87 -17.63
CA ALA A 189 -0.90 -5.45 -17.85
C ALA A 189 -2.05 -5.15 -18.82
N GLY A 190 -2.21 -5.97 -19.86
CA GLY A 190 -3.28 -5.86 -20.86
C GLY A 190 -4.57 -6.63 -20.53
N SER A 191 -4.59 -7.40 -19.45
CA SER A 191 -5.75 -8.20 -19.04
C SER A 191 -6.78 -7.34 -18.31
N PRO A 192 -8.10 -7.63 -18.42
CA PRO A 192 -9.12 -6.98 -17.60
C PRO A 192 -8.88 -7.24 -16.11
N ALA A 193 -9.02 -6.21 -15.27
CA ALA A 193 -8.73 -6.34 -13.84
C ALA A 193 -9.70 -7.29 -13.09
N GLU A 194 -10.88 -7.57 -13.65
CA GLU A 194 -11.81 -8.55 -13.08
C GLU A 194 -11.26 -9.98 -13.11
N THR A 195 -10.37 -10.31 -14.06
CA THR A 195 -9.79 -11.65 -14.21
C THR A 195 -8.71 -11.97 -13.18
N LEU A 196 -8.26 -10.97 -12.42
CA LEU A 196 -7.25 -11.14 -11.39
C LEU A 196 -7.79 -11.96 -10.21
N SER A 197 -6.93 -12.81 -9.64
CA SER A 197 -7.19 -13.49 -8.36
C SER A 197 -7.29 -12.46 -7.21
N GLY A 198 -7.84 -12.87 -6.07
CA GLY A 198 -7.98 -12.00 -4.89
C GLY A 198 -6.64 -11.38 -4.44
N GLY A 199 -5.57 -12.19 -4.39
CA GLY A 199 -4.25 -11.69 -4.05
C GLY A 199 -3.64 -10.76 -5.11
N GLN A 200 -3.82 -11.06 -6.40
CA GLN A 200 -3.38 -10.17 -7.47
C GLN A 200 -4.11 -8.81 -7.45
N LYS A 201 -5.40 -8.80 -7.06
CA LYS A 201 -6.15 -7.56 -6.85
C LYS A 201 -5.56 -6.72 -5.72
N LYS A 202 -5.04 -7.33 -4.65
CA LYS A 202 -4.34 -6.61 -3.57
C LYS A 202 -3.01 -6.02 -4.03
N LEU A 203 -2.22 -6.76 -4.81
CA LEU A 203 -1.01 -6.22 -5.45
C LEU A 203 -1.35 -5.06 -6.40
N LEU A 204 -2.45 -5.16 -7.15
CA LEU A 204 -2.93 -4.06 -8.00
C LEU A 204 -3.31 -2.82 -7.18
N GLU A 205 -3.95 -2.96 -6.01
CA GLU A 205 -4.24 -1.84 -5.12
C GLU A 205 -2.95 -1.17 -4.61
N LEU A 206 -1.94 -1.94 -4.23
CA LEU A 206 -0.63 -1.39 -3.87
C LEU A 206 0.02 -0.67 -5.06
N ALA A 207 -0.04 -1.24 -6.26
CA ALA A 207 0.47 -0.62 -7.49
C ALA A 207 -0.23 0.72 -7.78
N ARG A 208 -1.55 0.79 -7.59
CA ARG A 208 -2.35 2.03 -7.72
C ARG A 208 -1.91 3.08 -6.72
N ALA A 209 -1.74 2.71 -5.45
CA ALA A 209 -1.26 3.63 -4.42
C ALA A 209 0.13 4.18 -4.76
N LEU A 210 1.06 3.34 -5.24
CA LEU A 210 2.41 3.73 -5.64
C LEU A 210 2.44 4.66 -6.84
N MET A 211 1.49 4.54 -7.76
CA MET A 211 1.41 5.41 -8.93
C MET A 211 1.20 6.88 -8.54
N GLY A 212 0.53 7.15 -7.41
CA GLY A 212 0.39 8.47 -6.81
C GLY A 212 1.66 9.07 -6.23
N ASP A 213 2.79 8.35 -6.21
CA ASP A 213 4.07 8.75 -5.60
C ASP A 213 3.97 9.16 -4.13
N PRO A 214 3.37 8.34 -3.25
CA PRO A 214 3.13 8.72 -1.87
C PRO A 214 4.42 8.73 -1.04
N ARG A 215 4.45 9.59 -0.02
CA ARG A 215 5.50 9.62 1.03
C ARG A 215 5.26 8.53 2.06
N ILE A 216 3.98 8.30 2.40
CA ILE A 216 3.53 7.26 3.31
C ILE A 216 2.36 6.49 2.67
N ILE A 217 2.33 5.18 2.89
CA ILE A 217 1.27 4.31 2.42
C ILE A 217 0.59 3.66 3.64
N LEU A 218 -0.72 3.89 3.75
CA LEU A 218 -1.56 3.21 4.72
C LEU A 218 -2.04 1.89 4.12
N LEU A 219 -1.68 0.76 4.72
CA LEU A 219 -2.09 -0.58 4.30
C LEU A 219 -3.09 -1.15 5.29
N ASP A 220 -4.29 -1.48 4.82
CA ASP A 220 -5.39 -2.00 5.64
C ASP A 220 -5.57 -3.49 5.36
N GLU A 221 -5.05 -4.35 6.25
CA GLU A 221 -5.06 -5.82 6.17
C GLU A 221 -4.59 -6.38 4.80
N PRO A 222 -3.39 -5.99 4.33
CA PRO A 222 -2.91 -6.43 3.02
C PRO A 222 -2.74 -7.95 2.92
N GLY A 223 -2.52 -8.63 4.04
CA GLY A 223 -2.35 -10.08 4.13
C GLY A 223 -3.65 -10.89 4.06
N ALA A 224 -4.82 -10.29 4.37
CA ALA A 224 -6.06 -11.04 4.49
C ALA A 224 -6.47 -11.76 3.18
N GLY A 225 -6.64 -13.10 3.22
CA GLY A 225 -7.04 -13.89 2.06
C GLY A 225 -5.98 -14.04 0.96
N VAL A 226 -4.73 -13.72 1.24
CA VAL A 226 -3.59 -13.92 0.34
C VAL A 226 -2.99 -15.30 0.59
N ASN A 227 -2.71 -16.06 -0.47
CA ASN A 227 -2.05 -17.37 -0.33
C ASN A 227 -0.56 -17.20 0.08
N PRO A 228 0.09 -18.23 0.67
CA PRO A 228 1.44 -18.13 1.22
C PRO A 228 2.51 -17.70 0.19
N THR A 229 2.35 -18.08 -1.07
CA THR A 229 3.32 -17.73 -2.12
C THR A 229 3.24 -16.24 -2.44
N LEU A 230 2.03 -15.72 -2.62
CA LEU A 230 1.79 -14.30 -2.89
C LEU A 230 2.10 -13.43 -1.65
N MET A 231 1.92 -13.98 -0.44
CA MET A 231 2.30 -13.30 0.80
C MET A 231 3.79 -13.01 0.85
N ARG A 232 4.63 -13.99 0.49
CA ARG A 232 6.09 -13.79 0.41
C ARG A 232 6.48 -12.72 -0.62
N SER A 233 5.82 -12.70 -1.77
CA SER A 233 6.02 -11.66 -2.78
C SER A 233 5.60 -10.28 -2.27
N LEU A 234 4.45 -10.17 -1.60
CA LEU A 234 3.97 -8.93 -0.97
C LEU A 234 4.97 -8.41 0.08
N ILE A 235 5.44 -9.28 0.98
CA ILE A 235 6.44 -8.94 2.01
C ILE A 235 7.73 -8.43 1.35
N GLY A 236 8.25 -9.18 0.37
CA GLY A 236 9.46 -8.79 -0.38
C GLY A 236 9.30 -7.43 -1.06
N THR A 237 8.14 -7.17 -1.65
CA THR A 237 7.82 -5.90 -2.30
C THR A 237 7.77 -4.75 -1.30
N ILE A 238 7.07 -4.90 -0.17
CA ILE A 238 6.98 -3.85 0.86
C ILE A 238 8.38 -3.52 1.42
N ARG A 239 9.21 -4.53 1.71
CA ARG A 239 10.60 -4.32 2.15
C ARG A 239 11.47 -3.62 1.12
N ALA A 240 11.37 -4.01 -0.15
CA ALA A 240 12.10 -3.34 -1.21
C ALA A 240 11.70 -1.87 -1.37
N LEU A 241 10.40 -1.56 -1.25
CA LEU A 241 9.89 -0.21 -1.27
C LEU A 241 10.33 0.60 -0.04
N GLN A 242 10.37 0.00 1.14
CA GLN A 242 10.90 0.62 2.35
C GLN A 242 12.38 0.93 2.20
N THR A 243 13.19 0.00 1.70
CA THR A 243 14.61 0.22 1.40
C THR A 243 14.80 1.34 0.37
N ALA A 244 13.86 1.51 -0.57
CA ALA A 244 13.83 2.64 -1.50
C ALA A 244 13.35 3.97 -0.86
N GLY A 245 13.13 4.02 0.47
CA GLY A 245 12.78 5.21 1.23
C GLY A 245 11.27 5.45 1.43
N ARG A 246 10.41 4.49 1.09
CA ARG A 246 8.97 4.58 1.37
C ARG A 246 8.67 4.30 2.83
N THR A 247 7.64 4.94 3.35
CA THR A 247 7.15 4.75 4.71
C THR A 247 5.81 4.04 4.67
N PHE A 248 5.58 3.15 5.62
CA PHE A 248 4.33 2.40 5.72
C PHE A 248 3.74 2.47 7.12
N LEU A 249 2.42 2.59 7.19
CA LEU A 249 1.63 2.32 8.39
C LEU A 249 0.64 1.20 8.04
N LEU A 250 0.75 0.08 8.76
CA LEU A 250 0.11 -1.18 8.43
C LEU A 250 -0.85 -1.62 9.51
N ILE A 251 -2.14 -1.79 9.21
CA ILE A 251 -3.07 -2.52 10.08
C ILE A 251 -3.01 -3.99 9.71
N GLU A 252 -2.75 -4.85 10.70
CA GLU A 252 -2.75 -6.31 10.51
C GLU A 252 -3.24 -7.06 11.74
N HIS A 253 -3.74 -8.26 11.49
CA HIS A 253 -4.15 -9.23 12.50
C HIS A 253 -3.28 -10.49 12.46
N ASP A 254 -2.55 -10.72 11.39
CA ASP A 254 -1.57 -11.79 11.26
C ASP A 254 -0.28 -11.39 11.97
N MET A 255 -0.03 -12.03 13.14
CA MET A 255 1.11 -11.72 13.98
C MET A 255 2.44 -12.16 13.37
N ASP A 256 2.43 -13.14 12.48
CA ASP A 256 3.64 -13.58 11.75
C ASP A 256 4.05 -12.49 10.77
N LEU A 257 3.09 -11.93 10.03
CA LEU A 257 3.32 -10.80 9.13
C LEU A 257 3.82 -9.56 9.90
N VAL A 258 3.19 -9.25 11.03
CA VAL A 258 3.60 -8.12 11.89
C VAL A 258 5.02 -8.31 12.39
N THR A 259 5.36 -9.51 12.88
CA THR A 259 6.70 -9.84 13.38
C THR A 259 7.75 -9.73 12.28
N GLU A 260 7.39 -10.16 11.08
CA GLU A 260 8.31 -10.15 9.95
C GLU A 260 8.54 -8.75 9.39
N LEU A 261 7.51 -7.90 9.29
CA LEU A 261 7.58 -6.62 8.57
C LEU A 261 7.74 -5.40 9.46
N CYS A 262 7.11 -5.39 10.66
CA CYS A 262 6.87 -4.15 11.37
C CYS A 262 7.89 -3.88 12.47
N ASP A 263 8.51 -2.70 12.43
CA ASP A 263 9.29 -2.12 13.50
C ASP A 263 9.25 -0.58 13.37
N PRO A 264 8.66 0.14 14.35
CA PRO A 264 7.98 -0.34 15.58
C PRO A 264 6.55 -0.87 15.35
N VAL A 265 5.97 -1.43 16.42
CA VAL A 265 4.56 -1.80 16.50
C VAL A 265 3.86 -0.92 17.53
N ILE A 266 2.73 -0.36 17.12
CA ILE A 266 1.82 0.43 17.97
C ILE A 266 0.59 -0.42 18.30
N VAL A 267 0.25 -0.55 19.55
CA VAL A 267 -0.99 -1.20 19.99
C VAL A 267 -2.03 -0.15 20.33
N MET A 268 -3.22 -0.31 19.77
CA MET A 268 -4.40 0.49 20.13
C MET A 268 -5.40 -0.32 20.94
N ALA A 269 -6.00 0.33 21.93
CA ALA A 269 -7.16 -0.16 22.66
C ALA A 269 -8.08 1.01 23.00
N GLN A 270 -9.41 0.81 22.93
CA GLN A 270 -10.43 1.81 23.30
C GLN A 270 -10.20 3.21 22.69
N GLY A 271 -9.78 3.25 21.42
CA GLY A 271 -9.55 4.50 20.68
C GLY A 271 -8.26 5.25 21.05
N ARG A 272 -7.35 4.64 21.81
CA ARG A 272 -6.08 5.25 22.28
C ARG A 272 -4.87 4.39 21.92
N LYS A 273 -3.70 5.00 21.82
CA LYS A 273 -2.43 4.26 21.84
C LYS A 273 -2.19 3.71 23.24
N LEU A 274 -1.99 2.41 23.35
CA LEU A 274 -1.72 1.71 24.61
C LEU A 274 -0.22 1.59 24.88
N VAL A 275 0.53 1.11 23.89
CA VAL A 275 1.99 0.89 23.96
C VAL A 275 2.57 0.96 22.54
N GLU A 276 3.87 1.25 22.46
CA GLU A 276 4.65 1.29 21.24
C GLU A 276 6.05 0.73 21.49
N GLY A 277 6.60 0.00 20.53
CA GLY A 277 7.95 -0.54 20.58
C GLY A 277 8.16 -1.75 19.66
N PRO A 278 9.31 -2.42 19.76
CA PRO A 278 9.55 -3.67 19.04
C PRO A 278 8.50 -4.74 19.39
N PHE A 279 8.05 -5.51 18.40
CA PHE A 279 6.98 -6.50 18.62
C PHE A 279 7.29 -7.49 19.76
N ALA A 280 8.56 -7.93 19.88
CA ALA A 280 8.98 -8.84 20.94
C ALA A 280 8.75 -8.29 22.36
N THR A 281 8.84 -6.96 22.55
CA THR A 281 8.57 -6.26 23.80
C THR A 281 7.07 -6.06 24.01
N VAL A 282 6.40 -5.56 22.96
CA VAL A 282 4.96 -5.23 22.98
C VAL A 282 4.09 -6.45 23.32
N ARG A 283 4.39 -7.61 22.73
CA ARG A 283 3.62 -8.86 22.96
C ARG A 283 3.66 -9.38 24.40
N ARG A 284 4.62 -8.91 25.23
CA ARG A 284 4.77 -9.31 26.64
C ARG A 284 4.21 -8.27 27.62
N ASP A 285 3.76 -7.12 27.13
CA ASP A 285 3.19 -6.07 27.96
C ASP A 285 1.84 -6.54 28.55
N ALA A 286 1.71 -6.48 29.87
CA ALA A 286 0.52 -6.95 30.59
C ALA A 286 -0.76 -6.23 30.13
N ARG A 287 -0.67 -4.93 29.80
CA ARG A 287 -1.78 -4.11 29.30
C ARG A 287 -2.26 -4.61 27.94
N VAL A 288 -1.33 -5.07 27.08
CA VAL A 288 -1.66 -5.65 25.78
C VAL A 288 -2.40 -6.97 25.95
N LEU A 289 -1.88 -7.85 26.81
CA LEU A 289 -2.52 -9.14 27.11
C LEU A 289 -3.94 -8.93 27.66
N GLU A 290 -4.11 -7.99 28.63
CA GLU A 290 -5.41 -7.64 29.18
C GLU A 290 -6.37 -7.10 28.11
N ALA A 291 -5.90 -6.21 27.22
CA ALA A 291 -6.72 -5.64 26.14
C ALA A 291 -7.23 -6.71 25.15
N TYR A 292 -6.45 -7.76 24.89
CA TYR A 292 -6.86 -8.86 24.02
C TYR A 292 -7.70 -9.91 24.74
N LEU A 293 -7.43 -10.19 26.03
CA LEU A 293 -8.16 -11.20 26.82
C LEU A 293 -9.44 -10.62 27.44
N GLY A 294 -9.44 -9.35 27.83
CA GLY A 294 -10.59 -8.68 28.44
C GLY A 294 -11.75 -8.38 27.48
N THR A 295 -11.58 -8.60 26.17
CA THR A 295 -12.66 -8.49 25.16
C THR A 295 -13.48 -9.77 25.00
N SER A 296 -13.24 -10.81 25.79
CA SER A 296 -13.91 -12.13 25.74
C SER A 296 -15.08 -12.25 26.76
N ALA A 297 -15.60 -11.13 27.26
CA ALA A 297 -16.77 -11.11 28.17
C ALA A 297 -17.98 -10.42 27.53
#